data_43b7f4b06b1a0baf8dfefd4caa835705
#
_entry.id   43b7f4b06b1a0baf8dfefd4caa835705
#
_cell.length_a   1.000
_cell.length_b   1.000
_cell.length_c   1.000
_cell.angle_alpha   90.00
_cell.angle_beta   90.00
_cell.angle_gamma   90.00
#
_symmetry.space_group_name_H-M   'P 1'
#
loop_
_entity.id
_entity.type
_entity.pdbx_description
1 polymer ?
#
loop_
_entity_poly.entity_id
_entity_poly.type
_entity_poly.pdbx_seq_one_letter_code
_entity_poly.pdbx_strand_id
1 'polypeptide(L)'
;MTTPSSPTPTPTPTPLTPNALHRRVSAVGRLTRSLFDQVGAGSRFVVATLRAMRDTQDWLPEFSIHARVLGVESLPIGMFIALFTGIVLALLASYSVGDLVPPYFVGTLVQKTITLELAPVLTGLALAGRVGANIAAELGTMRVTEQIDALETLTFDPMSHLVVPRVLASTLMFPVVVGVAMLVGLLSGWGASLALLDITTPQFLKGVRIFFTDFDVRYGLVKSASFGAAVALIGCRAGLNTQGGAQGVGRSATRAVVISAVMILVLDAFWALVWLTGRTIR
;
A
#
# COMPACT_ATOMS: atom_id res chain seq x y z
N MET A 1 85.36 7.95 -25.24
CA MET A 1 84.29 8.52 -24.44
C MET A 1 83.05 7.67 -24.70
N THR A 2 82.79 6.73 -23.81
CA THR A 2 81.61 5.81 -23.88
C THR A 2 80.54 6.35 -22.93
N THR A 3 79.35 6.70 -23.46
CA THR A 3 78.22 7.18 -22.69
C THR A 3 77.53 5.99 -21.98
N PRO A 4 77.20 6.10 -20.69
CA PRO A 4 76.51 5.01 -19.99
C PRO A 4 75.08 4.93 -20.45
N SER A 5 74.65 3.69 -20.79
CA SER A 5 73.22 3.36 -21.12
C SER A 5 72.33 3.53 -19.89
N SER A 6 71.27 4.30 -20.04
CA SER A 6 70.19 4.45 -19.01
C SER A 6 69.51 3.10 -18.73
N PRO A 7 69.18 2.77 -17.46
CA PRO A 7 68.44 1.55 -17.15
C PRO A 7 67.00 1.61 -17.67
N THR A 8 66.58 0.53 -18.35
CA THR A 8 65.22 0.31 -18.78
C THR A 8 64.26 0.28 -17.56
N PRO A 9 63.13 0.99 -17.60
CA PRO A 9 62.11 0.96 -16.51
C PRO A 9 61.50 -0.44 -16.41
N THR A 10 61.58 -1.04 -15.22
CA THR A 10 60.88 -2.28 -14.88
C THR A 10 59.38 -2.10 -15.03
N PRO A 11 58.63 -3.03 -15.69
CA PRO A 11 57.23 -2.95 -15.82
C PRO A 11 56.56 -3.07 -14.44
N THR A 12 55.82 -2.03 -14.02
CA THR A 12 54.97 -2.05 -12.83
C THR A 12 53.89 -3.13 -13.00
N PRO A 13 53.69 -4.01 -12.01
CA PRO A 13 52.67 -5.04 -12.09
C PRO A 13 51.29 -4.39 -12.24
N THR A 14 50.61 -4.67 -13.36
CA THR A 14 49.21 -4.28 -13.59
C THR A 14 48.32 -4.86 -12.50
N PRO A 15 47.47 -4.06 -11.80
CA PRO A 15 46.58 -4.57 -10.79
C PRO A 15 45.64 -5.57 -11.44
N LEU A 16 45.57 -6.78 -10.86
CA LEU A 16 44.68 -7.86 -11.31
C LEU A 16 43.27 -7.34 -11.37
N THR A 17 42.69 -7.27 -12.57
CA THR A 17 41.28 -6.95 -12.76
C THR A 17 40.44 -8.04 -12.08
N PRO A 18 39.54 -7.69 -11.12
CA PRO A 18 38.73 -8.68 -10.43
C PRO A 18 37.91 -9.45 -11.45
N ASN A 19 38.04 -10.78 -11.44
CA ASN A 19 37.30 -11.70 -12.32
C ASN A 19 35.80 -11.35 -12.33
N ALA A 20 35.16 -11.45 -13.50
CA ALA A 20 33.73 -11.15 -13.69
C ALA A 20 32.84 -11.89 -12.68
N LEU A 21 33.25 -13.08 -12.24
CA LEU A 21 32.58 -13.85 -11.17
C LEU A 21 32.62 -13.12 -9.81
N HIS A 22 33.81 -12.57 -9.44
CA HIS A 22 33.98 -11.80 -8.19
C HIS A 22 33.13 -10.53 -8.19
N ARG A 23 32.98 -9.85 -9.33
CA ARG A 23 32.06 -8.70 -9.49
C ARG A 23 30.59 -9.08 -9.32
N ARG A 24 30.16 -10.23 -9.88
CA ARG A 24 28.79 -10.73 -9.73
C ARG A 24 28.47 -11.15 -8.30
N VAL A 25 29.36 -11.90 -7.65
CA VAL A 25 29.19 -12.31 -6.23
C VAL A 25 29.17 -11.11 -5.30
N SER A 26 30.05 -10.14 -5.49
CA SER A 26 30.06 -8.92 -4.68
C SER A 26 28.85 -8.00 -4.96
N ALA A 27 28.29 -8.03 -6.17
CA ALA A 27 27.07 -7.30 -6.49
C ALA A 27 25.84 -7.94 -5.81
N VAL A 28 25.73 -9.27 -5.84
CA VAL A 28 24.68 -10.00 -5.10
C VAL A 28 24.82 -9.77 -3.59
N GLY A 29 26.02 -9.87 -3.04
CA GLY A 29 26.28 -9.62 -1.62
C GLY A 29 25.95 -8.19 -1.17
N ARG A 30 26.18 -7.19 -2.03
CA ARG A 30 25.77 -5.80 -1.75
C ARG A 30 24.25 -5.65 -1.82
N LEU A 31 23.60 -6.28 -2.79
CA LEU A 31 22.15 -6.23 -2.94
C LEU A 31 21.43 -6.86 -1.74
N THR A 32 21.85 -8.06 -1.33
CA THR A 32 21.30 -8.72 -0.14
C THR A 32 21.51 -7.90 1.12
N ARG A 33 22.72 -7.37 1.34
CA ARG A 33 23.01 -6.53 2.50
C ARG A 33 22.14 -5.26 2.51
N SER A 34 21.99 -4.59 1.36
CA SER A 34 21.14 -3.40 1.26
C SER A 34 19.65 -3.70 1.52
N LEU A 35 19.16 -4.88 1.13
CA LEU A 35 17.80 -5.32 1.45
C LEU A 35 17.63 -5.56 2.96
N PHE A 36 18.57 -6.27 3.60
CA PHE A 36 18.52 -6.49 5.05
C PHE A 36 18.61 -5.18 5.83
N ASP A 37 19.46 -4.24 5.41
CA ASP A 37 19.58 -2.93 6.03
C ASP A 37 18.28 -2.10 5.88
N GLN A 38 17.62 -2.17 4.72
CA GLN A 38 16.34 -1.50 4.49
C GLN A 38 15.21 -2.11 5.31
N VAL A 39 15.12 -3.45 5.39
CA VAL A 39 14.14 -4.15 6.23
C VAL A 39 14.40 -3.86 7.72
N GLY A 40 15.64 -3.91 8.16
CA GLY A 40 16.02 -3.59 9.53
C GLY A 40 15.73 -2.14 9.93
N ALA A 41 15.96 -1.19 9.01
CA ALA A 41 15.60 0.21 9.23
C ALA A 41 14.07 0.42 9.21
N GLY A 42 13.34 -0.36 8.39
CA GLY A 42 11.87 -0.37 8.38
C GLY A 42 11.29 -0.89 9.69
N SER A 43 11.78 -2.03 10.18
CA SER A 43 11.30 -2.62 11.43
C SER A 43 11.57 -1.71 12.63
N ARG A 44 12.73 -1.07 12.70
CA ARG A 44 13.03 -0.05 13.75
C ARG A 44 12.08 1.12 13.69
N PHE A 45 11.72 1.60 12.50
CA PHE A 45 10.75 2.69 12.32
C PHE A 45 9.36 2.27 12.81
N VAL A 46 8.88 1.07 12.49
CA VAL A 46 7.63 0.53 13.01
C VAL A 46 7.63 0.45 14.54
N VAL A 47 8.70 -0.09 15.13
CA VAL A 47 8.83 -0.18 16.60
C VAL A 47 8.86 1.19 17.25
N ALA A 48 9.56 2.17 16.65
CA ALA A 48 9.56 3.55 17.15
C ALA A 48 8.16 4.16 17.10
N THR A 49 7.42 3.98 16.00
CA THR A 49 6.02 4.44 15.87
C THR A 49 5.12 3.80 16.94
N LEU A 50 5.25 2.49 17.15
CA LEU A 50 4.45 1.78 18.18
C LEU A 50 4.76 2.27 19.60
N ARG A 51 6.01 2.64 19.89
CA ARG A 51 6.39 3.22 21.18
C ARG A 51 5.81 4.62 21.36
N ALA A 52 5.89 5.45 20.30
CA ALA A 52 5.37 6.81 20.32
C ALA A 52 3.83 6.87 20.46
N MET A 53 3.09 5.80 20.14
CA MET A 53 1.64 5.71 20.36
C MET A 53 1.22 5.84 21.82
N ARG A 54 2.14 5.68 22.78
CA ARG A 54 1.83 5.79 24.21
C ARG A 54 1.57 7.23 24.64
N ASP A 55 2.11 8.22 23.94
CA ASP A 55 1.94 9.64 24.22
C ASP A 55 0.66 10.19 23.58
N THR A 56 -0.48 9.86 24.19
CA THR A 56 -1.81 10.18 23.62
C THR A 56 -2.13 11.67 23.57
N GLN A 57 -1.50 12.49 24.38
CA GLN A 57 -1.75 13.93 24.42
C GLN A 57 -1.23 14.65 23.17
N ASP A 58 -0.16 14.14 22.57
CA ASP A 58 0.50 14.78 21.44
C ASP A 58 -0.17 14.50 20.10
N TRP A 59 -0.71 13.28 19.89
CA TRP A 59 -1.25 12.89 18.59
C TRP A 59 -2.78 12.98 18.46
N LEU A 60 -3.53 13.02 19.57
CA LEU A 60 -4.99 12.98 19.53
C LEU A 60 -5.64 14.19 18.82
N PRO A 61 -5.16 15.44 19.01
CA PRO A 61 -5.70 16.59 18.27
C PRO A 61 -5.54 16.47 16.75
N GLU A 62 -4.36 16.03 16.31
CA GLU A 62 -4.01 15.91 14.90
C GLU A 62 -4.73 14.74 14.20
N PHE A 63 -5.10 13.71 14.95
CA PHE A 63 -5.78 12.53 14.42
C PHE A 63 -7.06 12.87 13.65
N SER A 64 -7.90 13.76 14.19
CA SER A 64 -9.18 14.11 13.56
C SER A 64 -9.00 14.82 12.22
N ILE A 65 -7.97 15.65 12.11
CA ILE A 65 -7.62 16.38 10.89
C ILE A 65 -7.15 15.39 9.82
N HIS A 66 -6.21 14.51 10.19
CA HIS A 66 -5.70 13.49 9.27
C HIS A 66 -6.77 12.46 8.87
N ALA A 67 -7.66 12.05 9.80
CA ALA A 67 -8.76 11.15 9.48
C ALA A 67 -9.71 11.74 8.43
N ARG A 68 -10.00 13.04 8.50
CA ARG A 68 -10.79 13.73 7.48
C ARG A 68 -10.09 13.78 6.13
N VAL A 69 -8.84 14.26 6.09
CA VAL A 69 -8.08 14.45 4.84
C VAL A 69 -7.75 13.11 4.16
N LEU A 70 -7.26 12.14 4.94
CA LEU A 70 -6.85 10.85 4.39
C LEU A 70 -8.02 9.91 4.12
N GLY A 71 -9.12 10.04 4.88
CA GLY A 71 -10.31 9.20 4.77
C GLY A 71 -11.42 9.84 3.94
N VAL A 72 -12.11 10.82 4.51
CA VAL A 72 -13.34 11.37 3.91
C VAL A 72 -13.10 11.95 2.52
N GLU A 73 -12.04 12.70 2.34
CA GLU A 73 -11.71 13.27 1.04
C GLU A 73 -11.25 12.22 0.00
N SER A 74 -10.97 11.00 0.44
CA SER A 74 -10.63 9.87 -0.44
C SER A 74 -11.83 9.04 -0.86
N LEU A 75 -13.00 9.23 -0.24
CA LEU A 75 -14.23 8.50 -0.59
C LEU A 75 -14.59 8.58 -2.08
N PRO A 76 -14.57 9.76 -2.75
CA PRO A 76 -14.97 9.84 -4.15
C PRO A 76 -14.18 8.90 -5.05
N ILE A 77 -12.85 8.84 -4.89
CA ILE A 77 -12.00 7.97 -5.73
C ILE A 77 -12.33 6.48 -5.50
N GLY A 78 -12.53 6.07 -4.23
CA GLY A 78 -12.92 4.70 -3.91
C GLY A 78 -14.29 4.34 -4.49
N MET A 79 -15.26 5.26 -4.41
CA MET A 79 -16.59 5.08 -4.95
C MET A 79 -16.58 4.95 -6.48
N PHE A 80 -15.84 5.79 -7.19
CA PHE A 80 -15.72 5.71 -8.66
C PHE A 80 -15.10 4.38 -9.11
N ILE A 81 -14.04 3.95 -8.48
CA ILE A 81 -13.39 2.68 -8.79
C ILE A 81 -14.38 1.51 -8.56
N ALA A 82 -15.04 1.51 -7.41
CA ALA A 82 -15.98 0.46 -7.05
C ALA A 82 -17.20 0.40 -7.99
N LEU A 83 -17.72 1.57 -8.39
CA LEU A 83 -18.85 1.68 -9.31
C LEU A 83 -18.53 0.99 -10.64
N PHE A 84 -17.45 1.37 -11.29
CA PHE A 84 -17.08 0.77 -12.58
C PHE A 84 -16.67 -0.70 -12.44
N THR A 85 -15.96 -1.05 -11.37
CA THR A 85 -15.56 -2.43 -11.10
C THR A 85 -16.78 -3.33 -10.90
N GLY A 86 -17.81 -2.86 -10.18
CA GLY A 86 -19.04 -3.62 -9.96
C GLY A 86 -19.81 -3.88 -11.26
N ILE A 87 -19.93 -2.87 -12.13
CA ILE A 87 -20.55 -3.01 -13.45
C ILE A 87 -19.82 -4.05 -14.30
N VAL A 88 -18.51 -3.87 -14.45
CA VAL A 88 -17.66 -4.76 -15.26
C VAL A 88 -17.69 -6.20 -14.72
N LEU A 89 -17.64 -6.35 -13.41
CA LEU A 89 -17.67 -7.67 -12.79
C LEU A 89 -19.01 -8.39 -13.00
N ALA A 90 -20.16 -7.69 -12.95
CA ALA A 90 -21.46 -8.28 -13.23
C ALA A 90 -21.53 -8.80 -14.67
N LEU A 91 -21.06 -8.01 -15.64
CA LEU A 91 -21.01 -8.41 -17.04
C LEU A 91 -20.08 -9.62 -17.25
N LEU A 92 -18.88 -9.58 -16.65
CA LEU A 92 -17.92 -10.67 -16.74
C LEU A 92 -18.42 -11.96 -16.09
N ALA A 93 -19.07 -11.83 -14.93
CA ALA A 93 -19.67 -12.96 -14.22
C ALA A 93 -20.78 -13.62 -15.06
N SER A 94 -21.66 -12.82 -15.68
CA SER A 94 -22.72 -13.34 -16.57
C SER A 94 -22.13 -14.05 -17.78
N TYR A 95 -21.13 -13.45 -18.42
CA TYR A 95 -20.44 -14.06 -19.56
C TYR A 95 -19.79 -15.39 -19.18
N SER A 96 -19.17 -15.47 -18.02
CA SER A 96 -18.44 -16.66 -17.56
C SER A 96 -19.36 -17.81 -17.12
N VAL A 97 -20.51 -17.49 -16.60
CA VAL A 97 -21.50 -18.47 -16.11
C VAL A 97 -22.24 -19.14 -17.28
N GLY A 98 -22.53 -18.41 -18.36
CA GLY A 98 -23.27 -18.92 -19.52
C GLY A 98 -24.66 -19.45 -19.14
N ASP A 99 -25.31 -20.18 -20.08
CA ASP A 99 -26.68 -20.68 -19.90
C ASP A 99 -26.81 -21.94 -19.02
N LEU A 100 -25.70 -22.58 -18.68
CA LEU A 100 -25.67 -23.83 -17.92
C LEU A 100 -25.83 -23.65 -16.39
N VAL A 101 -25.57 -22.45 -15.91
CA VAL A 101 -25.58 -22.15 -14.45
C VAL A 101 -26.71 -21.18 -14.13
N PRO A 102 -27.44 -21.41 -13.01
CA PRO A 102 -28.56 -20.53 -12.66
C PRO A 102 -28.13 -19.06 -12.50
N PRO A 103 -28.93 -18.09 -13.00
CA PRO A 103 -28.58 -16.67 -13.01
C PRO A 103 -28.23 -16.05 -11.64
N TYR A 104 -28.70 -16.64 -10.54
CA TYR A 104 -28.38 -16.14 -9.19
C TYR A 104 -26.87 -16.27 -8.85
N PHE A 105 -26.10 -17.13 -9.53
CA PHE A 105 -24.65 -17.23 -9.33
C PHE A 105 -23.91 -15.94 -9.69
N VAL A 106 -24.43 -15.13 -10.60
CA VAL A 106 -23.86 -13.80 -10.88
C VAL A 106 -23.81 -12.95 -9.63
N GLY A 107 -24.90 -12.90 -8.84
CA GLY A 107 -24.92 -12.18 -7.57
C GLY A 107 -23.90 -12.71 -6.56
N THR A 108 -23.70 -14.03 -6.52
CA THR A 108 -22.70 -14.67 -5.66
C THR A 108 -21.27 -14.28 -6.05
N LEU A 109 -20.94 -14.37 -7.35
CA LEU A 109 -19.61 -14.02 -7.85
C LEU A 109 -19.31 -12.54 -7.62
N VAL A 110 -20.25 -11.66 -7.95
CA VAL A 110 -20.10 -10.22 -7.71
C VAL A 110 -19.84 -9.93 -6.24
N GLN A 111 -20.66 -10.48 -5.33
CA GLN A 111 -20.53 -10.26 -3.90
C GLN A 111 -19.17 -10.77 -3.37
N LYS A 112 -18.81 -12.04 -3.66
CA LYS A 112 -17.57 -12.64 -3.16
C LYS A 112 -16.35 -11.92 -3.68
N THR A 113 -16.28 -11.67 -4.99
CA THR A 113 -15.10 -11.07 -5.62
C THR A 113 -14.91 -9.61 -5.19
N ILE A 114 -15.99 -8.83 -5.11
CA ILE A 114 -15.90 -7.45 -4.64
C ILE A 114 -15.44 -7.42 -3.17
N THR A 115 -16.10 -8.20 -2.31
CA THR A 115 -15.87 -8.11 -0.86
C THR A 115 -14.49 -8.65 -0.45
N LEU A 116 -14.06 -9.77 -1.03
CA LEU A 116 -12.82 -10.41 -0.62
C LEU A 116 -11.57 -9.78 -1.27
N GLU A 117 -11.69 -9.34 -2.55
CA GLU A 117 -10.50 -8.96 -3.31
C GLU A 117 -10.58 -7.58 -3.95
N LEU A 118 -11.55 -7.35 -4.85
CA LEU A 118 -11.48 -6.17 -5.73
C LEU A 118 -11.65 -4.86 -4.97
N ALA A 119 -12.60 -4.74 -4.04
CA ALA A 119 -12.79 -3.52 -3.29
C ALA A 119 -11.57 -3.21 -2.39
N PRO A 120 -11.04 -4.13 -1.55
CA PRO A 120 -9.86 -3.86 -0.75
C PRO A 120 -8.62 -3.53 -1.59
N VAL A 121 -8.32 -4.33 -2.62
CA VAL A 121 -7.08 -4.20 -3.39
C VAL A 121 -7.09 -2.97 -4.29
N LEU A 122 -8.13 -2.79 -5.12
CA LEU A 122 -8.18 -1.67 -6.08
C LEU A 122 -8.29 -0.33 -5.35
N THR A 123 -9.15 -0.25 -4.33
CA THR A 123 -9.24 0.96 -3.51
C THR A 123 -7.94 1.21 -2.75
N GLY A 124 -7.32 0.17 -2.18
CA GLY A 124 -6.03 0.25 -1.50
C GLY A 124 -4.93 0.80 -2.41
N LEU A 125 -4.81 0.30 -3.65
CA LEU A 125 -3.84 0.79 -4.63
C LEU A 125 -4.08 2.26 -5.02
N ALA A 126 -5.33 2.66 -5.21
CA ALA A 126 -5.68 4.05 -5.48
C ALA A 126 -5.34 4.97 -4.30
N LEU A 127 -5.65 4.52 -3.08
CA LEU A 127 -5.31 5.24 -1.86
C LEU A 127 -3.79 5.30 -1.62
N ALA A 128 -3.03 4.26 -1.99
CA ALA A 128 -1.57 4.31 -1.95
C ALA A 128 -1.03 5.46 -2.82
N GLY A 129 -1.60 5.65 -4.00
CA GLY A 129 -1.26 6.76 -4.90
C GLY A 129 -1.58 8.13 -4.30
N ARG A 130 -2.76 8.29 -3.69
CA ARG A 130 -3.19 9.57 -3.12
C ARG A 130 -2.60 9.81 -1.72
N VAL A 131 -2.89 8.91 -0.78
CA VAL A 131 -2.52 9.06 0.64
C VAL A 131 -1.01 8.93 0.83
N GLY A 132 -0.40 7.90 0.23
CA GLY A 132 1.04 7.66 0.33
C GLY A 132 1.87 8.79 -0.27
N ALA A 133 1.47 9.31 -1.44
CA ALA A 133 2.13 10.47 -2.06
C ALA A 133 1.97 11.73 -1.22
N ASN A 134 0.74 12.01 -0.73
CA ASN A 134 0.45 13.20 0.06
C ASN A 134 1.26 13.25 1.35
N ILE A 135 1.26 12.15 2.13
CA ILE A 135 2.06 12.03 3.36
C ILE A 135 3.56 12.24 3.07
N ALA A 136 4.09 11.59 2.03
CA ALA A 136 5.50 11.70 1.69
C ALA A 136 5.88 13.10 1.20
N ALA A 137 5.00 13.77 0.45
CA ALA A 137 5.23 15.12 -0.02
C ALA A 137 5.15 16.15 1.11
N GLU A 138 4.16 16.05 2.00
CA GLU A 138 3.97 16.93 3.14
C GLU A 138 5.16 16.85 4.10
N LEU A 139 5.47 15.64 4.61
CA LEU A 139 6.62 15.45 5.50
C LEU A 139 7.95 15.74 4.80
N GLY A 140 8.06 15.43 3.51
CA GLY A 140 9.23 15.77 2.71
C GLY A 140 9.44 17.27 2.59
N THR A 141 8.38 18.05 2.43
CA THR A 141 8.44 19.52 2.44
C THR A 141 8.86 20.03 3.81
N MET A 142 8.24 19.54 4.89
CA MET A 142 8.62 19.92 6.27
C MET A 142 10.09 19.59 6.55
N ARG A 143 10.63 18.49 5.99
CA ARG A 143 12.03 18.10 6.17
C ARG A 143 13.00 19.04 5.44
N VAL A 144 12.72 19.38 4.19
CA VAL A 144 13.61 20.25 3.39
C VAL A 144 13.52 21.72 3.78
N THR A 145 12.46 22.12 4.49
CA THR A 145 12.31 23.49 5.05
C THR A 145 12.69 23.56 6.54
N GLU A 146 13.33 22.51 7.07
CA GLU A 146 13.83 22.44 8.46
C GLU A 146 12.76 22.58 9.56
N GLN A 147 11.46 22.43 9.21
CA GLN A 147 10.36 22.52 10.17
C GLN A 147 10.41 21.36 11.19
N ILE A 148 10.90 20.18 10.78
CA ILE A 148 11.06 19.03 11.68
C ILE A 148 12.15 19.31 12.70
N ASP A 149 13.26 19.90 12.29
CA ASP A 149 14.38 20.25 13.17
C ASP A 149 13.95 21.37 14.16
N ALA A 150 13.10 22.29 13.70
CA ALA A 150 12.49 23.29 14.59
C ALA A 150 11.58 22.65 15.66
N LEU A 151 10.77 21.64 15.31
CA LEU A 151 9.95 20.90 16.27
C LEU A 151 10.81 20.20 17.34
N GLU A 152 11.93 19.58 16.93
CA GLU A 152 12.85 18.94 17.86
C GLU A 152 13.48 19.95 18.84
N THR A 153 13.80 21.18 18.39
CA THR A 153 14.32 22.23 19.29
C THR A 153 13.28 22.70 20.31
N LEU A 154 11.98 22.57 19.99
CA LEU A 154 10.86 22.85 20.89
C LEU A 154 10.51 21.65 21.80
N THR A 155 11.34 20.60 21.82
CA THR A 155 11.16 19.38 22.62
C THR A 155 9.96 18.51 22.22
N PHE A 156 9.35 18.74 21.05
CA PHE A 156 8.33 17.85 20.51
C PHE A 156 8.99 16.63 19.83
N ASP A 157 8.47 15.43 20.12
CA ASP A 157 8.90 14.23 19.40
C ASP A 157 8.23 14.16 18.02
N PRO A 158 9.00 14.27 16.90
CA PRO A 158 8.41 14.19 15.57
C PRO A 158 7.68 12.86 15.28
N MET A 159 8.06 11.78 15.99
CA MET A 159 7.39 10.48 15.82
C MET A 159 5.97 10.51 16.38
N SER A 160 5.78 11.02 17.58
CA SER A 160 4.45 11.09 18.21
C SER A 160 3.57 12.13 17.53
N HIS A 161 4.11 13.30 17.18
CA HIS A 161 3.33 14.41 16.64
C HIS A 161 3.00 14.29 15.15
N LEU A 162 3.95 13.79 14.32
CA LEU A 162 3.78 13.74 12.87
C LEU A 162 3.42 12.35 12.33
N VAL A 163 4.04 11.29 12.87
CA VAL A 163 3.90 9.94 12.29
C VAL A 163 2.68 9.21 12.84
N VAL A 164 2.53 9.19 14.16
CA VAL A 164 1.46 8.43 14.84
C VAL A 164 0.06 8.83 14.37
N PRO A 165 -0.34 10.12 14.32
CA PRO A 165 -1.69 10.49 13.91
C PRO A 165 -1.99 10.09 12.47
N ARG A 166 -1.02 10.19 11.55
CA ARG A 166 -1.17 9.78 10.16
C ARG A 166 -1.34 8.27 10.01
N VAL A 167 -0.55 7.48 10.75
CA VAL A 167 -0.62 6.01 10.73
C VAL A 167 -1.94 5.53 11.31
N LEU A 168 -2.38 6.06 12.44
CA LEU A 168 -3.67 5.70 13.06
C LEU A 168 -4.84 6.12 12.18
N ALA A 169 -4.83 7.34 11.66
CA ALA A 169 -5.86 7.83 10.75
C ALA A 169 -5.99 6.94 9.50
N SER A 170 -4.88 6.62 8.85
CA SER A 170 -4.89 5.75 7.67
C SER A 170 -5.37 4.33 8.02
N THR A 171 -4.90 3.75 9.12
CA THR A 171 -5.28 2.41 9.57
C THR A 171 -6.79 2.30 9.81
N LEU A 172 -7.42 3.34 10.37
CA LEU A 172 -8.84 3.35 10.65
C LEU A 172 -9.70 3.79 9.46
N MET A 173 -9.21 4.70 8.62
CA MET A 173 -9.98 5.25 7.51
C MET A 173 -9.96 4.37 6.26
N PHE A 174 -8.91 3.60 6.00
CA PHE A 174 -8.91 2.66 4.87
C PHE A 174 -10.07 1.65 4.93
N PRO A 175 -10.35 0.97 6.06
CA PRO A 175 -11.54 0.14 6.19
C PRO A 175 -12.85 0.88 5.92
N VAL A 176 -12.97 2.13 6.34
CA VAL A 176 -14.17 2.94 6.10
C VAL A 176 -14.36 3.19 4.60
N VAL A 177 -13.32 3.64 3.91
CA VAL A 177 -13.36 3.89 2.46
C VAL A 177 -13.62 2.59 1.69
N VAL A 178 -12.96 1.50 2.06
CA VAL A 178 -13.16 0.17 1.44
C VAL A 178 -14.56 -0.37 1.73
N GLY A 179 -15.10 -0.18 2.93
CA GLY A 179 -16.46 -0.57 3.28
C GLY A 179 -17.51 0.15 2.40
N VAL A 180 -17.33 1.46 2.19
CA VAL A 180 -18.17 2.22 1.24
C VAL A 180 -17.98 1.72 -0.19
N ALA A 181 -16.75 1.43 -0.61
CA ALA A 181 -16.45 0.87 -1.92
C ALA A 181 -17.12 -0.51 -2.13
N MET A 182 -17.13 -1.39 -1.11
CA MET A 182 -17.84 -2.67 -1.17
C MET A 182 -19.34 -2.46 -1.42
N LEU A 183 -19.96 -1.52 -0.72
CA LEU A 183 -21.38 -1.21 -0.89
C LEU A 183 -21.69 -0.66 -2.29
N VAL A 184 -20.90 0.33 -2.73
CA VAL A 184 -21.08 0.94 -4.07
C VAL A 184 -20.86 -0.10 -5.17
N GLY A 185 -19.82 -0.94 -5.05
CA GLY A 185 -19.53 -1.99 -6.02
C GLY A 185 -20.64 -3.04 -6.10
N LEU A 186 -21.20 -3.44 -4.96
CA LEU A 186 -22.31 -4.38 -4.94
C LEU A 186 -23.59 -3.75 -5.53
N LEU A 187 -23.89 -2.51 -5.20
CA LEU A 187 -25.04 -1.78 -5.74
C LEU A 187 -24.94 -1.54 -7.25
N SER A 188 -23.76 -1.19 -7.74
CA SER A 188 -23.53 -0.99 -9.17
C SER A 188 -23.59 -2.31 -9.95
N GLY A 189 -23.07 -3.41 -9.39
CA GLY A 189 -23.19 -4.75 -9.96
C GLY A 189 -24.64 -5.23 -10.01
N TRP A 190 -25.42 -4.96 -8.96
CA TRP A 190 -26.86 -5.19 -8.96
C TRP A 190 -27.57 -4.38 -10.04
N GLY A 191 -27.33 -3.06 -10.12
CA GLY A 191 -27.92 -2.19 -11.13
C GLY A 191 -27.57 -2.63 -12.57
N ALA A 192 -26.31 -3.00 -12.83
CA ALA A 192 -25.89 -3.54 -14.11
C ALA A 192 -26.59 -4.87 -14.46
N SER A 193 -26.78 -5.74 -13.47
CA SER A 193 -27.48 -7.02 -13.65
C SER A 193 -28.94 -6.83 -14.07
N LEU A 194 -29.62 -5.82 -13.50
CA LEU A 194 -31.00 -5.49 -13.86
C LEU A 194 -31.13 -4.82 -15.24
N ALA A 195 -30.19 -3.91 -15.56
CA ALA A 195 -30.32 -3.08 -16.74
C ALA A 195 -29.78 -3.77 -18.02
N LEU A 196 -28.82 -4.68 -17.88
CA LEU A 196 -28.04 -5.20 -19.00
C LEU A 196 -28.10 -6.74 -19.14
N LEU A 197 -28.55 -7.48 -18.10
CA LEU A 197 -28.41 -8.95 -18.06
C LEU A 197 -29.74 -9.70 -17.87
N ASP A 198 -30.88 -9.01 -17.86
CA ASP A 198 -32.21 -9.59 -17.61
C ASP A 198 -32.33 -10.40 -16.30
N ILE A 199 -31.44 -10.15 -15.34
CA ILE A 199 -31.44 -10.80 -14.02
C ILE A 199 -32.31 -10.00 -13.09
N THR A 200 -33.35 -10.65 -12.52
CA THR A 200 -34.28 -10.00 -11.62
C THR A 200 -33.64 -9.74 -10.24
N THR A 201 -34.12 -8.70 -9.53
CA THR A 201 -33.67 -8.39 -8.16
C THR A 201 -33.78 -9.60 -7.21
N PRO A 202 -34.83 -10.41 -7.17
CA PRO A 202 -34.89 -11.60 -6.33
C PRO A 202 -33.79 -12.64 -6.64
N GLN A 203 -33.48 -12.83 -7.92
CA GLN A 203 -32.41 -13.73 -8.35
C GLN A 203 -31.02 -13.23 -7.89
N PHE A 204 -30.70 -11.96 -8.13
CA PHE A 204 -29.45 -11.37 -7.70
C PHE A 204 -29.29 -11.44 -6.16
N LEU A 205 -30.29 -11.00 -5.41
CA LEU A 205 -30.27 -11.03 -3.95
C LEU A 205 -30.20 -12.45 -3.37
N LYS A 206 -30.87 -13.42 -4.04
CA LYS A 206 -30.73 -14.84 -3.67
C LYS A 206 -29.26 -15.28 -3.75
N GLY A 207 -28.57 -14.95 -4.82
CA GLY A 207 -27.15 -15.27 -4.99
C GLY A 207 -26.26 -14.62 -3.93
N VAL A 208 -26.49 -13.34 -3.65
CA VAL A 208 -25.78 -12.61 -2.59
C VAL A 208 -25.98 -13.29 -1.23
N ARG A 209 -27.21 -13.69 -0.87
CA ARG A 209 -27.53 -14.24 0.47
C ARG A 209 -27.08 -15.66 0.70
N ILE A 210 -27.11 -16.54 -0.31
CA ILE A 210 -26.80 -17.98 -0.16
C ILE A 210 -25.39 -18.20 0.36
N PHE A 211 -24.42 -17.46 -0.14
CA PHE A 211 -23.00 -17.64 0.20
C PHE A 211 -22.42 -16.48 1.01
N PHE A 212 -23.26 -15.54 1.46
CA PHE A 212 -22.80 -14.45 2.32
C PHE A 212 -22.37 -15.00 3.68
N THR A 213 -21.18 -14.59 4.10
CA THR A 213 -20.67 -14.82 5.45
C THR A 213 -20.16 -13.50 6.02
N ASP A 214 -20.47 -13.24 7.30
CA ASP A 214 -19.92 -12.07 8.02
C ASP A 214 -18.39 -12.03 7.97
N PHE A 215 -17.80 -13.20 7.81
CA PHE A 215 -16.36 -13.36 7.64
C PHE A 215 -15.82 -12.60 6.43
N ASP A 216 -16.53 -12.61 5.30
CA ASP A 216 -16.08 -11.98 4.06
C ASP A 216 -15.84 -10.48 4.26
N VAL A 217 -16.80 -9.81 4.90
CA VAL A 217 -16.73 -8.37 5.18
C VAL A 217 -15.61 -8.10 6.19
N ARG A 218 -15.57 -8.84 7.29
CA ARG A 218 -14.51 -8.67 8.31
C ARG A 218 -13.12 -8.90 7.74
N TYR A 219 -12.95 -9.92 6.90
CA TYR A 219 -11.70 -10.19 6.23
C TYR A 219 -11.25 -9.02 5.35
N GLY A 220 -12.14 -8.51 4.48
CA GLY A 220 -11.81 -7.36 3.62
C GLY A 220 -11.50 -6.09 4.40
N LEU A 221 -12.21 -5.83 5.52
CA LEU A 221 -11.94 -4.66 6.37
C LEU A 221 -10.63 -4.77 7.14
N VAL A 222 -10.31 -5.92 7.73
CA VAL A 222 -9.04 -6.14 8.45
C VAL A 222 -7.86 -6.09 7.48
N LYS A 223 -8.00 -6.68 6.29
CA LYS A 223 -7.04 -6.61 5.20
C LYS A 223 -6.76 -5.16 4.81
N SER A 224 -7.79 -4.35 4.60
CA SER A 224 -7.67 -2.93 4.25
C SER A 224 -7.05 -2.08 5.37
N ALA A 225 -7.29 -2.39 6.65
CA ALA A 225 -6.62 -1.73 7.76
C ALA A 225 -5.10 -1.94 7.73
N SER A 226 -4.65 -3.17 7.42
CA SER A 226 -3.23 -3.46 7.25
C SER A 226 -2.61 -2.71 6.07
N PHE A 227 -3.37 -2.51 4.97
CA PHE A 227 -2.93 -1.70 3.84
C PHE A 227 -2.76 -0.24 4.24
N GLY A 228 -3.73 0.33 4.97
CA GLY A 228 -3.65 1.70 5.47
C GLY A 228 -2.44 1.95 6.36
N ALA A 229 -2.18 1.03 7.31
CA ALA A 229 -1.00 1.09 8.16
C ALA A 229 0.30 1.06 7.34
N ALA A 230 0.41 0.14 6.37
CA ALA A 230 1.59 0.01 5.54
C ALA A 230 1.83 1.25 4.66
N VAL A 231 0.79 1.77 4.00
CA VAL A 231 0.88 2.97 3.14
C VAL A 231 1.34 4.18 3.95
N ALA A 232 0.75 4.40 5.14
CA ALA A 232 1.13 5.53 5.98
C ALA A 232 2.55 5.40 6.51
N LEU A 233 2.96 4.23 7.00
CA LEU A 233 4.34 3.99 7.46
C LEU A 233 5.38 4.22 6.35
N ILE A 234 5.10 3.73 5.14
CA ILE A 234 5.98 3.91 3.97
C ILE A 234 6.03 5.39 3.59
N GLY A 235 4.88 6.07 3.52
CA GLY A 235 4.79 7.49 3.21
C GLY A 235 5.54 8.35 4.22
N CYS A 236 5.32 8.13 5.53
CA CYS A 236 6.02 8.84 6.60
C CYS A 236 7.53 8.63 6.53
N ARG A 237 7.98 7.38 6.38
CA ARG A 237 9.41 7.09 6.27
C ARG A 237 10.05 7.72 5.03
N ALA A 238 9.35 7.71 3.89
CA ALA A 238 9.84 8.32 2.67
C ALA A 238 9.96 9.85 2.81
N GLY A 239 8.96 10.49 3.43
CA GLY A 239 8.95 11.93 3.68
C GLY A 239 10.05 12.38 4.65
N LEU A 240 10.15 11.74 5.81
CA LEU A 240 11.17 12.07 6.82
C LEU A 240 12.61 11.91 6.32
N ASN A 241 12.85 11.03 5.36
CA ASN A 241 14.18 10.81 4.76
C ASN A 241 14.39 11.60 3.46
N THR A 242 13.57 12.59 3.16
CA THR A 242 13.69 13.40 1.94
C THR A 242 14.94 14.29 1.99
N GLN A 243 15.65 14.34 0.87
CA GLN A 243 16.84 15.18 0.66
C GLN A 243 16.80 15.78 -0.74
N GLY A 244 17.46 16.94 -0.92
CA GLY A 244 17.63 17.55 -2.24
C GLY A 244 16.49 18.49 -2.67
N GLY A 245 15.86 19.18 -1.71
CA GLY A 245 14.89 20.25 -1.97
C GLY A 245 13.61 19.78 -2.64
N ALA A 246 12.94 20.65 -3.40
CA ALA A 246 11.66 20.35 -4.05
C ALA A 246 11.69 19.13 -4.99
N GLN A 247 12.80 18.92 -5.72
CA GLN A 247 12.97 17.74 -6.56
C GLN A 247 13.06 16.44 -5.74
N GLY A 248 13.66 16.52 -4.55
CA GLY A 248 13.70 15.41 -3.59
C GLY A 248 12.32 15.04 -3.08
N VAL A 249 11.46 16.03 -2.79
CA VAL A 249 10.07 15.81 -2.36
C VAL A 249 9.30 15.02 -3.41
N GLY A 250 9.36 15.43 -4.68
CA GLY A 250 8.70 14.70 -5.78
C GLY A 250 9.20 13.25 -5.92
N ARG A 251 10.51 13.04 -5.79
CA ARG A 251 11.09 11.67 -5.82
C ARG A 251 10.64 10.82 -4.63
N SER A 252 10.57 11.39 -3.44
CA SER A 252 10.10 10.69 -2.23
C SER A 252 8.64 10.30 -2.35
N ALA A 253 7.79 11.19 -2.86
CA ALA A 253 6.38 10.91 -3.11
C ALA A 253 6.20 9.75 -4.11
N THR A 254 6.86 9.81 -5.26
CA THR A 254 6.80 8.72 -6.26
C THR A 254 7.30 7.39 -5.69
N ARG A 255 8.40 7.41 -4.93
CA ARG A 255 8.95 6.21 -4.29
C ARG A 255 8.00 5.64 -3.25
N ALA A 256 7.33 6.49 -2.46
CA ALA A 256 6.33 6.06 -1.49
C ALA A 256 5.17 5.32 -2.18
N VAL A 257 4.65 5.85 -3.29
CA VAL A 257 3.58 5.21 -4.06
C VAL A 257 3.98 3.82 -4.56
N VAL A 258 5.14 3.71 -5.21
CA VAL A 258 5.60 2.44 -5.78
C VAL A 258 5.83 1.38 -4.70
N ILE A 259 6.49 1.73 -3.60
CA ILE A 259 6.74 0.79 -2.50
C ILE A 259 5.43 0.41 -1.82
N SER A 260 4.50 1.34 -1.62
CA SER A 260 3.19 1.08 -1.03
C SER A 260 2.36 0.13 -1.90
N ALA A 261 2.36 0.34 -3.23
CA ALA A 261 1.64 -0.56 -4.16
C ALA A 261 2.19 -2.00 -4.09
N VAL A 262 3.51 -2.16 -4.11
CA VAL A 262 4.14 -3.48 -3.95
C VAL A 262 3.81 -4.10 -2.58
N MET A 263 3.85 -3.30 -1.52
CA MET A 263 3.54 -3.79 -0.16
C MET A 263 2.08 -4.23 -0.03
N ILE A 264 1.13 -3.52 -0.66
CA ILE A 264 -0.28 -3.93 -0.71
C ILE A 264 -0.41 -5.32 -1.34
N LEU A 265 0.23 -5.56 -2.49
CA LEU A 265 0.18 -6.87 -3.16
C LEU A 265 0.82 -7.98 -2.32
N VAL A 266 1.90 -7.69 -1.60
CA VAL A 266 2.54 -8.65 -0.67
C VAL A 266 1.61 -8.96 0.51
N LEU A 267 1.01 -7.94 1.11
CA LEU A 267 0.05 -8.12 2.20
C LEU A 267 -1.22 -8.83 1.73
N ASP A 268 -1.65 -8.58 0.51
CA ASP A 268 -2.78 -9.25 -0.13
C ASP A 268 -2.55 -10.76 -0.22
N ALA A 269 -1.43 -11.15 -0.81
CA ALA A 269 -1.02 -12.56 -0.89
C ALA A 269 -0.83 -13.19 0.51
N PHE A 270 -0.28 -12.45 1.47
CA PHE A 270 -0.13 -12.91 2.85
C PHE A 270 -1.48 -13.21 3.49
N TRP A 271 -2.45 -12.30 3.38
CA TRP A 271 -3.79 -12.49 3.92
C TRP A 271 -4.53 -13.65 3.25
N ALA A 272 -4.39 -13.81 1.92
CA ALA A 272 -4.95 -14.93 1.19
C ALA A 272 -4.37 -16.28 1.68
N LEU A 273 -3.06 -16.37 1.88
CA LEU A 273 -2.40 -17.57 2.38
C LEU A 273 -2.84 -17.92 3.81
N VAL A 274 -2.80 -16.95 4.72
CA VAL A 274 -3.06 -17.19 6.15
C VAL A 274 -4.53 -17.54 6.41
N TRP A 275 -5.47 -16.83 5.77
CA TRP A 275 -6.88 -16.91 6.14
C TRP A 275 -7.71 -17.82 5.24
N LEU A 276 -7.43 -17.86 3.95
CA LEU A 276 -8.18 -18.73 3.03
C LEU A 276 -7.70 -20.18 3.14
N THR A 277 -6.38 -20.41 3.23
CA THR A 277 -5.82 -21.76 3.39
C THR A 277 -6.21 -22.39 4.75
N GLY A 278 -6.24 -21.60 5.83
CA GLY A 278 -6.66 -22.10 7.15
C GLY A 278 -8.13 -22.53 7.24
N ARG A 279 -8.97 -22.14 6.28
CA ARG A 279 -10.39 -22.53 6.21
C ARG A 279 -10.64 -23.79 5.38
N THR A 280 -9.76 -24.07 4.43
CA THR A 280 -9.88 -25.25 3.54
C THR A 280 -9.49 -26.56 4.27
N ILE A 281 -8.82 -26.45 5.42
CA ILE A 281 -8.31 -27.60 6.21
C ILE A 281 -9.29 -28.01 7.35
N ARG A 282 -10.38 -27.27 7.54
CA ARG A 282 -11.46 -27.62 8.48
C ARG A 282 -12.73 -28.01 7.73
#